data_abec647895ca1497f8904d2603222e70
#
_entry.id   abec647895ca1497f8904d2603222e70
#
_cell.length_a   1.000
_cell.length_b   1.000
_cell.length_c   1.000
_cell.angle_alpha   90.00
_cell.angle_beta   90.00
_cell.angle_gamma   90.00
#
_symmetry.space_group_name_H-M   'P 1'
#
loop_
_entity.id
_entity.type
_entity.pdbx_description
1 polymer ?
#
loop_
_entity_poly.entity_id
_entity_poly.type
_entity_poly.pdbx_seq_one_letter_code
_entity_poly.pdbx_strand_id
1 'polypeptide(L)'
;MYAGSVALGFCCQITHSRRYSQVTNMENHADLAVVGAGILGLAHAYEAARRGRRVAVFERSPRAAGASVRNFGLIWPVGQPHGRLHQMALRSRARWLEVLEAARLPYWPDGSLHLVYRGDEAAVAREFAEVAPGLGYRCTWLSADQVLDRSNAVEPRDLIGALWSDSELTVDPRVTLASLPLYLNERFGVEFRFGCSVRGIEPPWVQTGDGRWRAERVIVCSGDDFESLYPQVYAQSGLTRVKLQMLRTAPQPNDWRLGPALAAGLTLRFYPSFGVCSTLPALQARIAAESPEFERWGIHGLVSQTACGELTLGDSHEYGLSIDVFNREEIDELILRYISKFLRAPTLRVAQRWHGVYAKHPEKPYLILEPEAGVRIVTSPGGSGMTLSFGVAAETIDEIGL
;
A
#
# COMPACT_ATOMS: atom_id res chain seq x y z
N MET A 1 28.56 8.28 35.27
CA MET A 1 27.36 7.68 35.87
C MET A 1 26.44 7.26 34.75
N TYR A 2 26.12 6.00 34.74
CA TYR A 2 25.44 5.26 33.70
C TYR A 2 24.02 5.76 33.44
N ALA A 3 23.65 5.99 32.19
CA ALA A 3 22.28 5.93 31.73
C ALA A 3 22.25 4.97 30.51
N GLY A 4 21.68 3.79 30.77
CA GLY A 4 21.73 2.63 29.88
C GLY A 4 20.85 2.74 28.69
N SER A 5 21.39 2.27 27.59
CA SER A 5 20.78 1.82 26.35
C SER A 5 19.76 0.71 26.62
N VAL A 6 18.48 0.95 26.29
CA VAL A 6 17.46 -0.09 26.14
C VAL A 6 16.73 0.15 24.83
N ALA A 7 17.34 -0.29 23.74
CA ALA A 7 16.68 -0.37 22.44
C ALA A 7 17.37 -1.39 21.53
N LEU A 8 17.37 -2.65 21.95
CA LEU A 8 17.74 -3.78 21.07
C LEU A 8 17.06 -5.04 21.62
N GLY A 9 15.96 -5.46 20.99
CA GLY A 9 15.36 -6.74 21.36
C GLY A 9 13.98 -7.08 20.82
N PHE A 10 13.51 -6.46 19.74
CA PHE A 10 12.20 -6.84 19.14
C PHE A 10 12.28 -7.38 17.70
N CYS A 11 13.40 -7.93 17.32
CA CYS A 11 13.50 -8.64 16.05
C CYS A 11 13.84 -10.09 16.34
N CYS A 12 12.84 -10.94 16.37
CA CYS A 12 12.83 -12.40 16.21
C CYS A 12 12.19 -13.17 17.36
N GLN A 13 11.33 -14.10 16.96
CA GLN A 13 10.68 -15.19 17.71
C GLN A 13 9.37 -14.84 18.45
N ILE A 14 8.29 -14.76 17.68
CA ILE A 14 6.95 -15.09 18.21
C ILE A 14 6.69 -16.57 17.89
N THR A 15 7.07 -17.44 18.81
CA THR A 15 6.58 -18.81 18.84
C THR A 15 5.27 -18.84 19.61
N HIS A 16 4.16 -18.98 18.90
CA HIS A 16 2.85 -19.18 19.52
C HIS A 16 2.48 -20.64 19.51
N SER A 17 2.63 -21.32 20.65
CA SER A 17 1.85 -22.50 20.97
C SER A 17 0.75 -22.09 21.95
N ARG A 18 -0.47 -21.91 21.49
CA ARG A 18 -1.65 -21.88 22.36
C ARG A 18 -2.56 -23.08 22.05
N ARG A 19 -2.86 -23.84 23.09
CA ARG A 19 -3.80 -24.98 23.10
C ARG A 19 -5.19 -24.44 22.79
N TYR A 20 -5.86 -25.06 21.81
CA TYR A 20 -7.27 -24.83 21.55
C TYR A 20 -8.09 -25.44 22.70
N SER A 21 -8.86 -24.62 23.41
CA SER A 21 -9.90 -25.08 24.35
C SER A 21 -11.14 -25.50 23.55
N GLN A 22 -11.78 -26.57 24.03
CA GLN A 22 -12.99 -27.15 23.45
C GLN A 22 -14.12 -26.12 23.34
N VAL A 23 -14.72 -26.04 22.17
CA VAL A 23 -15.80 -25.12 21.82
C VAL A 23 -17.13 -25.73 22.27
N THR A 24 -17.82 -25.03 23.16
CA THR A 24 -19.26 -25.15 23.34
C THR A 24 -19.98 -24.72 22.05
N ASN A 25 -21.02 -25.44 21.67
CA ASN A 25 -21.85 -25.24 20.48
C ASN A 25 -22.60 -23.88 20.49
N MET A 26 -21.88 -22.78 20.39
CA MET A 26 -22.45 -21.49 19.97
C MET A 26 -22.37 -21.44 18.45
N GLU A 27 -23.49 -21.23 17.77
CA GLU A 27 -23.50 -21.01 16.33
C GLU A 27 -22.53 -19.89 15.99
N ASN A 28 -21.54 -20.19 15.14
CA ASN A 28 -20.61 -19.21 14.63
C ASN A 28 -21.40 -18.12 13.87
N HIS A 29 -21.50 -16.92 14.43
CA HIS A 29 -22.34 -15.86 13.90
C HIS A 29 -21.59 -14.51 13.92
N ALA A 30 -21.71 -13.78 12.82
CA ALA A 30 -21.21 -12.42 12.67
C ALA A 30 -22.24 -11.54 11.96
N ASP A 31 -22.22 -10.23 12.23
CA ASP A 31 -22.98 -9.25 11.45
C ASP A 31 -22.29 -9.05 10.08
N LEU A 32 -20.94 -9.10 10.09
CA LEU A 32 -20.10 -9.04 8.89
C LEU A 32 -19.06 -10.15 8.88
N ALA A 33 -19.01 -10.93 7.80
CA ALA A 33 -17.89 -11.79 7.46
C ALA A 33 -16.98 -11.09 6.42
N VAL A 34 -15.67 -11.06 6.68
CA VAL A 34 -14.67 -10.51 5.76
C VAL A 34 -13.75 -11.64 5.29
N VAL A 35 -13.62 -11.82 3.99
CA VAL A 35 -12.72 -12.79 3.39
C VAL A 35 -11.43 -12.11 2.93
N GLY A 36 -10.32 -12.46 3.57
CA GLY A 36 -8.99 -11.89 3.36
C GLY A 36 -8.60 -10.88 4.45
N ALA A 37 -7.43 -11.11 5.06
CA ALA A 37 -6.82 -10.23 6.07
C ALA A 37 -5.72 -9.32 5.47
N GLY A 38 -5.81 -8.99 4.18
CA GLY A 38 -5.06 -7.90 3.58
C GLY A 38 -5.59 -6.55 4.04
N ILE A 39 -4.93 -5.45 3.66
CA ILE A 39 -5.29 -4.11 4.15
C ILE A 39 -6.74 -3.71 3.83
N LEU A 40 -7.29 -4.11 2.67
CA LEU A 40 -8.70 -3.86 2.38
C LEU A 40 -9.61 -4.57 3.37
N GLY A 41 -9.39 -5.86 3.62
CA GLY A 41 -10.21 -6.61 4.57
C GLY A 41 -10.08 -6.07 6.00
N LEU A 42 -8.86 -5.75 6.45
CA LEU A 42 -8.63 -5.16 7.78
C LEU A 42 -9.31 -3.80 7.93
N ALA A 43 -9.29 -2.96 6.88
CA ALA A 43 -9.97 -1.67 6.90
C ALA A 43 -11.51 -1.83 7.00
N HIS A 44 -12.10 -2.78 6.28
CA HIS A 44 -13.54 -3.08 6.39
C HIS A 44 -13.88 -3.65 7.77
N ALA A 45 -13.06 -4.56 8.29
CA ALA A 45 -13.24 -5.09 9.63
C ALA A 45 -13.20 -3.98 10.70
N TYR A 46 -12.23 -3.05 10.57
CA TYR A 46 -12.15 -1.89 11.45
C TYR A 46 -13.39 -1.00 11.36
N GLU A 47 -13.80 -0.60 10.14
CA GLU A 47 -14.93 0.32 9.96
C GLU A 47 -16.25 -0.27 10.46
N ALA A 48 -16.49 -1.56 10.30
CA ALA A 48 -17.67 -2.23 10.86
C ALA A 48 -17.58 -2.39 12.39
N ALA A 49 -16.43 -2.86 12.90
CA ALA A 49 -16.26 -3.13 14.32
C ALA A 49 -16.31 -1.86 15.19
N ARG A 50 -15.75 -0.73 14.70
CA ARG A 50 -15.85 0.56 15.42
C ARG A 50 -17.29 1.10 15.52
N ARG A 51 -18.20 0.61 14.67
CA ARG A 51 -19.65 0.89 14.71
C ARG A 51 -20.42 -0.12 15.56
N GLY A 52 -19.71 -0.99 16.30
CA GLY A 52 -20.30 -1.95 17.21
C GLY A 52 -20.81 -3.24 16.55
N ARG A 53 -20.41 -3.51 15.28
CA ARG A 53 -20.78 -4.73 14.58
C ARG A 53 -19.87 -5.89 14.98
N ARG A 54 -20.44 -7.10 15.08
CA ARG A 54 -19.66 -8.32 15.26
C ARG A 54 -19.05 -8.72 13.93
N VAL A 55 -17.72 -8.80 13.90
CA VAL A 55 -16.97 -9.07 12.68
C VAL A 55 -16.14 -10.32 12.82
N ALA A 56 -16.19 -11.19 11.79
CA ALA A 56 -15.31 -12.33 11.62
C ALA A 56 -14.49 -12.17 10.34
N VAL A 57 -13.17 -12.34 10.44
CA VAL A 57 -12.23 -12.24 9.32
C VAL A 57 -11.61 -13.60 9.05
N PHE A 58 -11.67 -14.06 7.80
CA PHE A 58 -11.15 -15.35 7.36
C PHE A 58 -9.94 -15.11 6.44
N GLU A 59 -8.78 -15.63 6.82
CA GLU A 59 -7.56 -15.57 6.03
C GLU A 59 -7.04 -16.98 5.77
N ARG A 60 -6.85 -17.33 4.51
CA ARG A 60 -6.38 -18.68 4.12
C ARG A 60 -4.96 -18.99 4.57
N SER A 61 -4.13 -17.97 4.67
CA SER A 61 -2.74 -18.09 5.09
C SER A 61 -2.60 -17.94 6.61
N PRO A 62 -1.51 -18.43 7.22
CA PRO A 62 -1.24 -18.20 8.65
C PRO A 62 -1.03 -16.72 9.02
N ARG A 63 -0.83 -15.87 8.04
CA ARG A 63 -0.70 -14.40 8.15
C ARG A 63 -0.95 -13.77 6.78
N ALA A 64 -1.20 -12.47 6.72
CA ALA A 64 -1.26 -11.73 5.45
C ALA A 64 0.04 -11.92 4.66
N ALA A 65 -0.05 -12.39 3.41
CA ALA A 65 1.08 -12.73 2.54
C ALA A 65 0.98 -12.13 1.13
N GLY A 66 -0.12 -11.45 0.80
CA GLY A 66 -0.35 -10.82 -0.50
C GLY A 66 0.30 -9.43 -0.67
N ALA A 67 -0.23 -8.63 -1.59
CA ALA A 67 0.29 -7.30 -1.92
C ALA A 67 0.44 -6.37 -0.71
N SER A 68 -0.41 -6.51 0.30
CA SER A 68 -0.45 -5.64 1.47
C SER A 68 0.83 -5.65 2.33
N VAL A 69 1.65 -6.70 2.24
CA VAL A 69 2.96 -6.79 2.93
C VAL A 69 4.16 -6.69 1.98
N ARG A 70 3.90 -6.56 0.67
CA ARG A 70 4.92 -6.59 -0.39
C ARG A 70 5.09 -5.26 -1.10
N ASN A 71 4.75 -4.15 -0.44
CA ASN A 71 4.76 -2.78 -0.96
C ASN A 71 5.69 -1.88 -0.13
N PHE A 72 5.76 -0.60 -0.49
CA PHE A 72 6.60 0.41 0.18
C PHE A 72 6.13 0.81 1.58
N GLY A 73 4.90 0.51 1.96
CA GLY A 73 4.28 1.05 3.16
C GLY A 73 3.86 2.51 3.04
N LEU A 74 3.72 3.03 1.83
CA LEU A 74 3.38 4.43 1.58
C LEU A 74 1.86 4.63 1.54
N ILE A 75 1.37 5.54 2.35
CA ILE A 75 0.07 6.18 2.22
C ILE A 75 0.34 7.47 1.44
N TRP A 76 -0.11 7.52 0.16
CA TRP A 76 0.39 8.43 -0.86
C TRP A 76 -0.70 9.30 -1.49
N PRO A 77 -1.30 10.27 -0.73
CA PRO A 77 -2.37 11.13 -1.23
C PRO A 77 -2.00 11.95 -2.45
N VAL A 78 -0.73 12.45 -2.51
CA VAL A 78 -0.26 13.26 -3.64
C VAL A 78 -0.35 12.57 -5.00
N GLY A 79 -0.31 11.24 -5.03
CA GLY A 79 -0.43 10.46 -6.28
C GLY A 79 -1.87 10.30 -6.79
N GLN A 80 -2.89 10.62 -5.99
CA GLN A 80 -4.28 10.47 -6.38
C GLN A 80 -4.75 11.67 -7.21
N PRO A 81 -5.54 11.47 -8.28
CA PRO A 81 -6.08 12.60 -9.05
C PRO A 81 -6.96 13.49 -8.18
N HIS A 82 -6.96 14.78 -8.47
CA HIS A 82 -7.74 15.77 -7.71
C HIS A 82 -9.24 15.42 -7.64
N GLY A 83 -9.95 15.99 -6.67
CA GLY A 83 -11.36 15.74 -6.44
C GLY A 83 -11.60 14.52 -5.53
N ARG A 84 -12.59 13.67 -5.87
CA ARG A 84 -13.11 12.60 -4.99
C ARG A 84 -12.01 11.65 -4.49
N LEU A 85 -11.09 11.20 -5.36
CA LEU A 85 -10.07 10.23 -4.98
C LEU A 85 -9.01 10.83 -4.06
N HIS A 86 -8.56 12.04 -4.33
CA HIS A 86 -7.63 12.73 -3.42
C HIS A 86 -8.28 12.98 -2.05
N GLN A 87 -9.54 13.41 -2.02
CA GLN A 87 -10.26 13.59 -0.76
C GLN A 87 -10.46 12.27 -0.01
N MET A 88 -10.75 11.17 -0.72
CA MET A 88 -10.82 9.83 -0.13
C MET A 88 -9.48 9.42 0.47
N ALA A 89 -8.37 9.67 -0.24
CA ALA A 89 -7.03 9.40 0.26
C ALA A 89 -6.69 10.19 1.53
N LEU A 90 -7.08 11.45 1.61
CA LEU A 90 -6.90 12.27 2.82
C LEU A 90 -7.76 11.76 3.99
N ARG A 91 -9.02 11.37 3.75
CA ARG A 91 -9.86 10.72 4.78
C ARG A 91 -9.25 9.39 5.23
N SER A 92 -8.78 8.57 4.28
CA SER A 92 -8.10 7.31 4.57
C SER A 92 -6.83 7.54 5.41
N ARG A 93 -6.01 8.54 5.07
CA ARG A 93 -4.84 8.94 5.84
C ARG A 93 -5.19 9.34 7.28
N ALA A 94 -6.23 10.14 7.46
CA ALA A 94 -6.69 10.51 8.79
C ALA A 94 -7.07 9.27 9.63
N ARG A 95 -7.74 8.32 9.00
CA ARG A 95 -8.09 7.04 9.64
C ARG A 95 -6.85 6.18 9.94
N TRP A 96 -5.87 6.18 9.03
CA TRP A 96 -4.57 5.54 9.31
C TRP A 96 -3.92 6.08 10.57
N LEU A 97 -3.84 7.41 10.72
CA LEU A 97 -3.24 8.04 11.91
C LEU A 97 -4.00 7.63 13.18
N GLU A 98 -5.33 7.72 13.18
CA GLU A 98 -6.16 7.29 14.31
C GLU A 98 -5.86 5.84 14.74
N VAL A 99 -5.80 4.92 13.76
CA VAL A 99 -5.55 3.50 14.03
C VAL A 99 -4.12 3.26 14.52
N LEU A 100 -3.13 3.87 13.88
CA LEU A 100 -1.72 3.69 14.22
C LEU A 100 -1.41 4.23 15.63
N GLU A 101 -1.96 5.39 15.98
CA GLU A 101 -1.82 5.99 17.30
C GLU A 101 -2.50 5.12 18.38
N ALA A 102 -3.76 4.72 18.14
CA ALA A 102 -4.52 3.90 19.09
C ALA A 102 -3.89 2.51 19.28
N ALA A 103 -3.34 1.91 18.23
CA ALA A 103 -2.65 0.63 18.26
C ALA A 103 -1.18 0.74 18.71
N ARG A 104 -0.65 1.97 18.90
CA ARG A 104 0.76 2.27 19.22
C ARG A 104 1.73 1.64 18.24
N LEU A 105 1.39 1.71 16.94
CA LEU A 105 2.22 1.18 15.86
C LEU A 105 3.16 2.26 15.31
N PRO A 106 4.39 1.89 14.90
CA PRO A 106 5.33 2.86 14.35
C PRO A 106 4.86 3.38 12.99
N TYR A 107 4.99 4.69 12.78
CA TYR A 107 4.75 5.38 11.53
C TYR A 107 5.59 6.64 11.41
N TRP A 108 5.78 7.13 10.21
CA TRP A 108 6.59 8.32 9.90
C TRP A 108 5.79 9.26 8.99
N PRO A 109 5.28 10.38 9.55
CA PRO A 109 4.53 11.38 8.79
C PRO A 109 5.47 12.42 8.15
N ASP A 110 6.57 11.94 7.57
CA ASP A 110 7.68 12.78 7.11
C ASP A 110 7.45 13.36 5.71
N GLY A 111 6.27 13.10 5.09
CA GLY A 111 5.96 13.59 3.75
C GLY A 111 6.78 12.92 2.66
N SER A 112 6.87 13.58 1.50
CA SER A 112 7.61 13.10 0.34
C SER A 112 8.32 14.19 -0.44
N LEU A 113 9.43 13.82 -1.08
CA LEU A 113 10.16 14.63 -2.03
C LEU A 113 10.11 13.98 -3.42
N HIS A 114 9.57 14.70 -4.41
CA HIS A 114 9.70 14.35 -5.82
C HIS A 114 10.87 15.14 -6.40
N LEU A 115 12.03 14.52 -6.38
CA LEU A 115 13.31 15.11 -6.77
C LEU A 115 13.36 15.32 -8.28
N VAL A 116 13.92 16.43 -8.73
CA VAL A 116 14.05 16.76 -10.14
C VAL A 116 15.49 17.18 -10.48
N TYR A 117 16.00 16.57 -11.54
CA TYR A 117 17.36 16.71 -12.02
C TYR A 117 17.43 17.23 -13.46
N ARG A 118 16.27 17.40 -14.11
CA ARG A 118 16.16 17.84 -15.50
C ARG A 118 15.18 19.01 -15.60
N GLY A 119 15.38 19.86 -16.59
CA GLY A 119 14.57 21.07 -16.76
C GLY A 119 13.08 20.79 -17.00
N ASP A 120 12.74 19.74 -17.74
CA ASP A 120 11.37 19.32 -18.00
C ASP A 120 10.69 18.72 -16.75
N GLU A 121 11.45 17.96 -15.93
CA GLU A 121 10.97 17.49 -14.62
C GLU A 121 10.68 18.68 -13.71
N ALA A 122 11.56 19.67 -13.68
CA ALA A 122 11.38 20.90 -12.90
C ALA A 122 10.18 21.71 -13.38
N ALA A 123 9.92 21.75 -14.70
CA ALA A 123 8.76 22.42 -15.25
C ALA A 123 7.46 21.80 -14.73
N VAL A 124 7.33 20.47 -14.78
CA VAL A 124 6.14 19.77 -14.26
C VAL A 124 5.98 19.98 -12.75
N ALA A 125 7.06 19.82 -11.97
CA ALA A 125 7.01 19.95 -10.52
C ALA A 125 6.65 21.37 -10.06
N ARG A 126 7.16 22.41 -10.73
CA ARG A 126 6.81 23.81 -10.43
C ARG A 126 5.39 24.14 -10.83
N GLU A 127 4.97 23.76 -12.05
CA GLU A 127 3.59 23.94 -12.49
C GLU A 127 2.60 23.27 -11.51
N PHE A 128 2.91 22.03 -11.09
CA PHE A 128 2.08 21.34 -10.10
C PHE A 128 2.06 22.09 -8.76
N ALA A 129 3.19 22.57 -8.26
CA ALA A 129 3.26 23.33 -7.02
C ALA A 129 2.41 24.63 -7.05
N GLU A 130 2.30 25.26 -8.23
CA GLU A 130 1.47 26.45 -8.43
C GLU A 130 -0.03 26.14 -8.44
N VAL A 131 -0.46 25.04 -9.10
CA VAL A 131 -1.89 24.70 -9.23
C VAL A 131 -2.41 23.84 -8.07
N ALA A 132 -1.55 23.08 -7.42
CA ALA A 132 -1.89 22.10 -6.40
C ALA A 132 -2.71 22.68 -5.22
N PRO A 133 -2.40 23.84 -4.65
CA PRO A 133 -3.20 24.40 -3.55
C PRO A 133 -4.66 24.66 -3.94
N GLY A 134 -4.90 25.15 -5.17
CA GLY A 134 -6.26 25.36 -5.71
C GLY A 134 -7.04 24.05 -5.92
N LEU A 135 -6.36 22.93 -6.02
CA LEU A 135 -6.91 21.58 -6.19
C LEU A 135 -6.98 20.79 -4.87
N GLY A 136 -6.56 21.40 -3.75
CA GLY A 136 -6.63 20.83 -2.41
C GLY A 136 -5.41 20.02 -1.99
N TYR A 137 -4.31 20.01 -2.76
CA TYR A 137 -3.05 19.41 -2.34
C TYR A 137 -2.23 20.36 -1.50
N ARG A 138 -1.45 19.80 -0.58
CA ARG A 138 -0.49 20.53 0.25
C ARG A 138 0.93 20.30 -0.29
N CYS A 139 1.21 20.94 -1.39
CA CYS A 139 2.48 20.80 -2.11
C CYS A 139 3.16 22.15 -2.25
N THR A 140 4.50 22.14 -2.23
CA THR A 140 5.36 23.32 -2.37
C THR A 140 6.59 22.97 -3.18
N TRP A 141 7.05 23.90 -4.04
CA TRP A 141 8.36 23.81 -4.67
C TRP A 141 9.47 24.13 -3.66
N LEU A 142 10.51 23.32 -3.64
CA LEU A 142 11.73 23.53 -2.87
C LEU A 142 12.92 23.70 -3.82
N SER A 143 13.80 24.69 -3.52
CA SER A 143 15.11 24.78 -4.16
C SER A 143 16.02 23.62 -3.74
N ALA A 144 17.15 23.43 -4.46
CA ALA A 144 18.10 22.39 -4.13
C ALA A 144 18.60 22.52 -2.67
N ASP A 145 18.93 23.71 -2.21
CA ASP A 145 19.40 23.94 -0.84
C ASP A 145 18.32 23.55 0.19
N GLN A 146 17.07 23.96 -0.04
CA GLN A 146 15.95 23.58 0.84
C GLN A 146 15.68 22.07 0.88
N VAL A 147 15.93 21.37 -0.24
CA VAL A 147 15.85 19.90 -0.29
C VAL A 147 16.94 19.26 0.54
N LEU A 148 18.17 19.74 0.41
CA LEU A 148 19.33 19.20 1.14
C LEU A 148 19.24 19.49 2.65
N ASP A 149 18.62 20.59 3.05
CA ASP A 149 18.30 20.87 4.45
C ASP A 149 17.26 19.89 5.04
N ARG A 150 16.37 19.34 4.18
CA ARG A 150 15.35 18.37 4.62
C ARG A 150 15.81 16.94 4.65
N SER A 151 16.73 16.56 3.76
CA SER A 151 17.16 15.18 3.62
C SER A 151 18.61 15.09 3.18
N ASN A 152 19.41 14.41 3.99
CA ASN A 152 20.79 14.03 3.67
C ASN A 152 20.86 12.78 2.76
N ALA A 153 19.70 12.20 2.43
CA ALA A 153 19.59 11.04 1.57
C ALA A 153 19.55 11.38 0.08
N VAL A 154 19.59 12.66 -0.28
CA VAL A 154 19.48 13.14 -1.66
C VAL A 154 20.84 13.32 -2.27
N GLU A 155 21.04 12.83 -3.52
CA GLU A 155 22.25 13.12 -4.31
C GLU A 155 22.24 14.60 -4.72
N PRO A 156 23.21 15.42 -4.29
CA PRO A 156 23.20 16.86 -4.56
C PRO A 156 23.61 17.23 -5.98
N ARG A 157 24.35 16.36 -6.69
CA ARG A 157 24.87 16.68 -8.02
C ARG A 157 23.72 16.82 -9.01
N ASP A 158 23.69 17.94 -9.72
CA ASP A 158 22.71 18.30 -10.73
C ASP A 158 21.26 18.40 -10.17
N LEU A 159 21.08 18.43 -8.85
CA LEU A 159 19.76 18.62 -8.23
C LEU A 159 19.25 20.05 -8.52
N ILE A 160 18.08 20.15 -9.16
CA ILE A 160 17.43 21.45 -9.44
C ILE A 160 16.51 21.84 -8.28
N GLY A 161 15.86 20.85 -7.64
CA GLY A 161 14.94 21.04 -6.55
C GLY A 161 14.00 19.84 -6.37
N ALA A 162 12.89 20.07 -5.72
CA ALA A 162 11.85 19.04 -5.56
C ALA A 162 10.46 19.64 -5.39
N LEU A 163 9.45 18.86 -5.73
CA LEU A 163 8.11 19.06 -5.20
C LEU A 163 8.04 18.40 -3.81
N TRP A 164 7.79 19.19 -2.80
CA TRP A 164 7.50 18.72 -1.43
C TRP A 164 6.01 18.51 -1.26
N SER A 165 5.62 17.39 -0.67
CA SER A 165 4.27 17.16 -0.15
C SER A 165 4.34 16.73 1.32
N ASP A 166 3.52 17.31 2.18
CA ASP A 166 3.46 17.01 3.61
C ASP A 166 2.35 16.00 3.97
N SER A 167 1.62 15.54 2.97
CA SER A 167 0.46 14.66 3.18
C SER A 167 0.82 13.18 3.25
N GLU A 168 2.02 12.78 2.91
CA GLU A 168 2.42 11.38 2.88
C GLU A 168 2.79 10.85 4.25
N LEU A 169 2.59 9.55 4.39
CA LEU A 169 2.82 8.80 5.62
C LEU A 169 3.46 7.46 5.24
N THR A 170 4.49 7.07 5.98
CA THR A 170 5.14 5.76 5.81
C THR A 170 4.88 4.87 7.01
N VAL A 171 4.61 3.59 6.75
CA VAL A 171 4.53 2.52 7.75
C VAL A 171 5.45 1.36 7.34
N ASP A 172 5.84 0.49 8.27
CA ASP A 172 6.38 -0.82 7.89
C ASP A 172 5.20 -1.78 7.65
N PRO A 173 4.88 -2.15 6.40
CA PRO A 173 3.69 -2.95 6.11
C PRO A 173 3.74 -4.33 6.75
N ARG A 174 4.92 -4.91 6.99
CA ARG A 174 5.07 -6.21 7.64
C ARG A 174 4.68 -6.14 9.12
N VAL A 175 5.14 -5.10 9.81
CA VAL A 175 4.81 -4.86 11.22
C VAL A 175 3.34 -4.49 11.37
N THR A 176 2.88 -3.54 10.57
CA THR A 176 1.52 -3.02 10.63
C THR A 176 0.47 -4.11 10.36
N LEU A 177 0.63 -4.87 9.27
CA LEU A 177 -0.34 -5.91 8.89
C LEU A 177 -0.32 -7.12 9.85
N ALA A 178 0.79 -7.38 10.54
CA ALA A 178 0.86 -8.41 11.57
C ALA A 178 0.20 -7.97 12.89
N SER A 179 0.23 -6.67 13.21
CA SER A 179 -0.23 -6.12 14.48
C SER A 179 -1.70 -5.67 14.46
N LEU A 180 -2.21 -5.21 13.33
CA LEU A 180 -3.60 -4.76 13.21
C LEU A 180 -4.63 -5.81 13.64
N PRO A 181 -4.52 -7.11 13.29
CA PRO A 181 -5.46 -8.12 13.76
C PRO A 181 -5.50 -8.24 15.29
N LEU A 182 -4.36 -8.15 15.96
CA LEU A 182 -4.29 -8.18 17.42
C LEU A 182 -5.02 -6.98 18.02
N TYR A 183 -4.73 -5.79 17.54
CA TYR A 183 -5.40 -4.56 17.96
C TYR A 183 -6.92 -4.64 17.75
N LEU A 184 -7.38 -5.09 16.59
CA LEU A 184 -8.81 -5.20 16.27
C LEU A 184 -9.52 -6.23 17.15
N ASN A 185 -8.87 -7.34 17.44
CA ASN A 185 -9.38 -8.34 18.37
C ASN A 185 -9.47 -7.79 19.79
N GLU A 186 -8.39 -7.22 20.33
CA GLU A 186 -8.33 -6.72 21.71
C GLU A 186 -9.27 -5.52 21.92
N ARG A 187 -9.36 -4.62 20.96
CA ARG A 187 -10.11 -3.36 21.12
C ARG A 187 -11.59 -3.50 20.80
N PHE A 188 -11.94 -4.32 19.80
CA PHE A 188 -13.29 -4.39 19.24
C PHE A 188 -13.88 -5.81 19.23
N GLY A 189 -13.13 -6.82 19.65
CA GLY A 189 -13.59 -8.20 19.64
C GLY A 189 -13.72 -8.82 18.24
N VAL A 190 -13.01 -8.29 17.23
CA VAL A 190 -13.00 -8.88 15.89
C VAL A 190 -12.42 -10.29 15.96
N GLU A 191 -13.15 -11.28 15.43
CA GLU A 191 -12.68 -12.66 15.40
C GLU A 191 -11.85 -12.92 14.15
N PHE A 192 -10.60 -13.38 14.31
CA PHE A 192 -9.70 -13.73 13.22
C PHE A 192 -9.50 -15.23 13.11
N ARG A 193 -9.73 -15.77 11.91
CA ARG A 193 -9.53 -17.18 11.55
C ARG A 193 -8.43 -17.26 10.50
N PHE A 194 -7.19 -17.33 10.95
CA PHE A 194 -6.02 -17.54 10.08
C PHE A 194 -5.85 -19.03 9.76
N GLY A 195 -5.29 -19.34 8.58
CA GLY A 195 -5.20 -20.71 8.08
C GLY A 195 -6.56 -21.30 7.69
N CYS A 196 -7.58 -20.44 7.52
CA CYS A 196 -8.96 -20.81 7.28
C CYS A 196 -9.45 -20.29 5.92
N SER A 197 -9.53 -21.15 4.93
CA SER A 197 -10.05 -20.82 3.60
C SER A 197 -11.58 -20.81 3.60
N VAL A 198 -12.18 -19.75 3.08
CA VAL A 198 -13.57 -19.75 2.66
C VAL A 198 -13.68 -20.51 1.34
N ARG A 199 -14.54 -21.53 1.30
CA ARG A 199 -14.73 -22.43 0.17
C ARG A 199 -15.96 -22.11 -0.66
N GLY A 200 -16.94 -21.44 -0.05
CA GLY A 200 -18.19 -21.05 -0.69
C GLY A 200 -18.94 -20.05 0.16
N ILE A 201 -19.80 -19.29 -0.48
CA ILE A 201 -20.70 -18.33 0.17
C ILE A 201 -22.09 -18.62 -0.40
N GLU A 202 -23.04 -18.87 0.48
CA GLU A 202 -24.45 -19.11 0.20
C GLU A 202 -25.23 -18.34 1.26
N PRO A 203 -25.49 -17.04 1.08
CA PRO A 203 -26.06 -16.21 2.13
C PRO A 203 -27.27 -16.85 2.81
N PRO A 204 -27.35 -16.85 4.14
CA PRO A 204 -26.46 -16.19 5.08
C PRO A 204 -25.23 -17.03 5.52
N TRP A 205 -24.85 -18.06 4.80
CA TRP A 205 -23.81 -19.00 5.20
C TRP A 205 -22.49 -18.76 4.45
N VAL A 206 -21.40 -18.73 5.22
CA VAL A 206 -20.01 -18.75 4.74
C VAL A 206 -19.43 -20.12 5.09
N GLN A 207 -19.04 -20.88 4.06
CA GLN A 207 -18.50 -22.24 4.20
C GLN A 207 -16.98 -22.16 4.33
N THR A 208 -16.44 -22.74 5.39
CA THR A 208 -15.00 -22.79 5.68
C THR A 208 -14.49 -24.22 5.78
N GLY A 209 -13.18 -24.40 5.94
CA GLY A 209 -12.56 -25.72 6.08
C GLY A 209 -12.96 -26.45 7.37
N ASP A 210 -13.27 -25.71 8.41
CA ASP A 210 -13.57 -26.19 9.76
C ASP A 210 -15.03 -25.99 10.18
N GLY A 211 -15.94 -25.73 9.21
CA GLY A 211 -17.37 -25.59 9.46
C GLY A 211 -18.01 -24.44 8.67
N ARG A 212 -19.16 -23.99 9.14
CA ARG A 212 -19.87 -22.87 8.52
C ARG A 212 -20.16 -21.76 9.53
N TRP A 213 -20.22 -20.53 9.02
CA TRP A 213 -20.54 -19.32 9.76
C TRP A 213 -21.81 -18.71 9.20
N ARG A 214 -22.66 -18.20 10.06
CA ARG A 214 -23.77 -17.37 9.65
C ARG A 214 -23.33 -15.91 9.65
N ALA A 215 -23.50 -15.19 8.55
CA ALA A 215 -23.19 -13.77 8.42
C ALA A 215 -24.33 -13.04 7.73
N GLU A 216 -24.69 -11.85 8.23
CA GLU A 216 -25.72 -11.02 7.59
C GLU A 216 -25.20 -10.38 6.30
N ARG A 217 -23.93 -10.02 6.28
CA ARG A 217 -23.22 -9.45 5.13
C ARG A 217 -21.87 -10.13 4.97
N VAL A 218 -21.41 -10.19 3.74
CA VAL A 218 -20.08 -10.71 3.40
C VAL A 218 -19.33 -9.73 2.52
N ILE A 219 -18.08 -9.44 2.87
CA ILE A 219 -17.17 -8.65 2.03
C ILE A 219 -16.00 -9.54 1.64
N VAL A 220 -15.79 -9.71 0.32
CA VAL A 220 -14.70 -10.48 -0.24
C VAL A 220 -13.58 -9.54 -0.67
N CYS A 221 -12.42 -9.65 -0.01
CA CYS A 221 -11.19 -8.89 -0.27
C CYS A 221 -10.05 -9.86 -0.62
N SER A 222 -10.23 -10.71 -1.63
CA SER A 222 -9.33 -11.82 -1.97
C SER A 222 -8.05 -11.39 -2.70
N GLY A 223 -7.81 -10.08 -2.89
CA GLY A 223 -6.59 -9.56 -3.53
C GLY A 223 -6.55 -9.87 -5.02
N ASP A 224 -5.54 -10.64 -5.44
CA ASP A 224 -5.32 -11.07 -6.82
C ASP A 224 -5.85 -12.49 -7.10
N ASP A 225 -6.58 -13.09 -6.16
CA ASP A 225 -7.22 -14.39 -6.35
C ASP A 225 -8.58 -14.21 -7.05
N PHE A 226 -8.60 -14.45 -8.35
CA PHE A 226 -9.79 -14.36 -9.20
C PHE A 226 -10.47 -15.70 -9.40
N GLU A 227 -9.87 -16.79 -8.94
CA GLU A 227 -10.27 -18.17 -9.25
C GLU A 227 -11.07 -18.84 -8.14
N SER A 228 -10.83 -18.49 -6.85
CA SER A 228 -11.39 -19.25 -5.73
C SER A 228 -12.86 -18.94 -5.45
N LEU A 229 -13.22 -17.66 -5.43
CA LEU A 229 -14.61 -17.22 -5.15
C LEU A 229 -15.12 -16.34 -6.29
N TYR A 230 -16.32 -16.66 -6.80
CA TYR A 230 -16.97 -15.91 -7.89
C TYR A 230 -16.15 -15.76 -9.19
N PRO A 231 -15.48 -16.81 -9.70
CA PRO A 231 -14.58 -16.68 -10.85
C PRO A 231 -15.25 -16.10 -12.11
N GLN A 232 -16.55 -16.36 -12.32
CA GLN A 232 -17.30 -15.81 -13.46
C GLN A 232 -17.48 -14.30 -13.34
N VAL A 233 -17.66 -13.77 -12.11
CA VAL A 233 -17.77 -12.33 -11.86
C VAL A 233 -16.43 -11.64 -12.12
N TYR A 234 -15.34 -12.24 -11.67
CA TYR A 234 -14.00 -11.73 -11.97
C TYR A 234 -13.68 -11.77 -13.47
N ALA A 235 -14.02 -12.85 -14.16
CA ALA A 235 -13.78 -12.98 -15.61
C ALA A 235 -14.51 -11.89 -16.43
N GLN A 236 -15.64 -11.39 -15.95
CA GLN A 236 -16.44 -10.35 -16.61
C GLN A 236 -16.08 -8.92 -16.14
N SER A 237 -15.25 -8.78 -15.12
CA SER A 237 -14.98 -7.51 -14.46
C SER A 237 -14.01 -6.58 -15.20
N GLY A 238 -13.26 -7.08 -16.19
CA GLY A 238 -12.17 -6.35 -16.86
C GLY A 238 -10.89 -6.23 -16.02
N LEU A 239 -10.81 -6.93 -14.90
CA LEU A 239 -9.62 -6.93 -14.03
C LEU A 239 -8.44 -7.63 -14.68
N THR A 240 -7.26 -7.13 -14.40
CA THR A 240 -5.98 -7.76 -14.68
C THR A 240 -5.12 -7.80 -13.43
N ARG A 241 -4.02 -8.55 -13.48
CA ARG A 241 -2.98 -8.53 -12.46
C ARG A 241 -1.84 -7.62 -12.85
N VAL A 242 -1.20 -7.04 -11.86
CA VAL A 242 0.04 -6.28 -12.02
C VAL A 242 1.08 -6.89 -11.12
N LYS A 243 2.22 -7.28 -11.71
CA LYS A 243 3.40 -7.75 -10.98
C LYS A 243 4.40 -6.61 -10.85
N LEU A 244 4.93 -6.42 -9.65
CA LEU A 244 5.97 -5.45 -9.33
C LEU A 244 7.19 -6.17 -8.79
N GLN A 245 8.34 -5.96 -9.39
CA GLN A 245 9.62 -6.34 -8.77
C GLN A 245 10.07 -5.26 -7.81
N MET A 246 10.52 -5.68 -6.66
CA MET A 246 10.93 -4.81 -5.56
C MET A 246 12.17 -5.35 -4.87
N LEU A 247 12.96 -4.45 -4.31
CA LEU A 247 14.19 -4.76 -3.61
C LEU A 247 14.19 -4.16 -2.21
N ARG A 248 14.98 -4.77 -1.34
CA ARG A 248 15.24 -4.24 0.00
C ARG A 248 16.73 -4.31 0.30
N THR A 249 17.27 -3.22 0.82
CA THR A 249 18.66 -3.18 1.25
C THR A 249 18.87 -3.89 2.58
N ALA A 250 20.11 -4.12 2.96
CA ALA A 250 20.46 -4.32 4.36
C ALA A 250 20.07 -3.08 5.18
N PRO A 251 19.87 -3.21 6.52
CA PRO A 251 19.69 -2.07 7.39
C PRO A 251 20.79 -1.02 7.20
N GLN A 252 20.42 0.25 7.23
CA GLN A 252 21.39 1.32 7.16
C GLN A 252 22.18 1.42 8.47
N PRO A 253 23.48 1.73 8.42
CA PRO A 253 24.30 1.81 9.63
C PRO A 253 24.01 3.07 10.45
N ASN A 254 24.44 3.07 11.73
CA ASN A 254 24.47 4.22 12.60
C ASN A 254 23.13 4.96 12.74
N ASP A 255 22.02 4.21 12.80
CA ASP A 255 20.66 4.75 12.90
C ASP A 255 20.31 5.79 11.81
N TRP A 256 20.97 5.69 10.67
CA TRP A 256 20.72 6.58 9.54
C TRP A 256 19.27 6.54 9.10
N ARG A 257 18.70 7.71 8.83
CA ARG A 257 17.30 7.85 8.43
C ARG A 257 17.18 8.50 7.05
N LEU A 258 16.22 7.95 6.28
CA LEU A 258 15.83 8.49 4.97
C LEU A 258 15.17 9.87 5.13
N GLY A 259 14.38 10.05 6.21
CA GLY A 259 13.45 11.16 6.35
C GLY A 259 12.24 10.98 5.42
N PRO A 260 11.88 12.00 4.64
CA PRO A 260 10.79 11.91 3.68
C PRO A 260 10.98 10.75 2.70
N ALA A 261 9.88 10.15 2.26
CA ALA A 261 9.93 9.20 1.16
C ALA A 261 10.42 9.89 -0.12
N LEU A 262 11.27 9.22 -0.90
CA LEU A 262 11.83 9.80 -2.12
C LEU A 262 11.17 9.23 -3.37
N ALA A 263 10.87 10.11 -4.29
CA ALA A 263 10.50 9.86 -5.67
C ALA A 263 11.40 10.73 -6.57
N ALA A 264 11.43 10.46 -7.87
CA ALA A 264 12.14 11.31 -8.81
C ALA A 264 11.40 11.46 -10.15
N GLY A 265 11.99 12.08 -11.15
CA GLY A 265 11.34 12.53 -12.39
C GLY A 265 10.47 11.49 -13.09
N LEU A 266 10.89 10.19 -13.14
CA LEU A 266 10.06 9.12 -13.72
C LEU A 266 8.70 8.97 -13.02
N THR A 267 8.61 9.31 -11.74
CA THR A 267 7.39 9.21 -10.93
C THR A 267 6.35 10.25 -11.34
N LEU A 268 6.80 11.44 -11.82
CA LEU A 268 5.88 12.50 -12.27
C LEU A 268 5.00 12.07 -13.44
N ARG A 269 5.52 11.23 -14.36
CA ARG A 269 4.73 10.70 -15.50
C ARG A 269 3.78 9.58 -15.10
N PHE A 270 3.99 8.96 -13.93
CA PHE A 270 3.29 7.74 -13.51
C PHE A 270 1.98 8.04 -12.78
N TYR A 271 1.99 9.02 -11.88
CA TYR A 271 0.80 9.33 -11.08
C TYR A 271 -0.17 10.26 -11.78
N PRO A 272 -1.49 9.91 -11.77
CA PRO A 272 -2.51 10.69 -12.48
C PRO A 272 -2.72 12.09 -11.92
N SER A 273 -2.27 12.39 -10.71
CA SER A 273 -2.32 13.75 -10.14
C SER A 273 -1.60 14.78 -11.00
N PHE A 274 -0.47 14.42 -11.59
CA PHE A 274 0.32 15.32 -12.45
C PHE A 274 -0.28 15.53 -13.84
N GLY A 275 -1.33 14.80 -14.21
CA GLY A 275 -2.06 14.97 -15.47
C GLY A 275 -2.70 16.35 -15.66
N VAL A 276 -2.77 17.16 -14.60
CA VAL A 276 -3.23 18.55 -14.67
C VAL A 276 -2.17 19.51 -15.24
N CYS A 277 -0.90 19.07 -15.31
CA CYS A 277 0.21 19.88 -15.79
C CYS A 277 0.30 19.89 -17.31
N SER A 278 0.28 21.06 -17.91
CA SER A 278 0.43 21.25 -19.37
C SER A 278 1.83 20.89 -19.86
N THR A 279 2.84 20.91 -18.99
CA THR A 279 4.24 20.55 -19.26
C THR A 279 4.51 19.04 -19.23
N LEU A 280 3.60 18.23 -18.69
CA LEU A 280 3.77 16.77 -18.56
C LEU A 280 4.02 16.04 -19.88
N PRO A 281 3.34 16.35 -21.01
CA PRO A 281 3.58 15.66 -22.28
C PRO A 281 5.01 15.77 -22.80
N ALA A 282 5.70 16.89 -22.57
CA ALA A 282 7.09 17.07 -22.97
C ALA A 282 8.02 16.13 -22.18
N LEU A 283 7.82 15.99 -20.87
CA LEU A 283 8.53 15.04 -20.03
C LEU A 283 8.31 13.59 -20.49
N GLN A 284 7.05 13.22 -20.77
CA GLN A 284 6.69 11.88 -21.26
C GLN A 284 7.38 11.57 -22.59
N ALA A 285 7.35 12.50 -23.56
CA ALA A 285 7.99 12.34 -24.85
C ALA A 285 9.51 12.16 -24.74
N ARG A 286 10.19 12.93 -23.87
CA ARG A 286 11.63 12.78 -23.64
C ARG A 286 11.95 11.41 -23.03
N ILE A 287 11.21 10.98 -22.01
CA ILE A 287 11.46 9.67 -21.36
C ILE A 287 11.27 8.54 -22.38
N ALA A 288 10.21 8.58 -23.20
CA ALA A 288 9.98 7.60 -24.24
C ALA A 288 11.12 7.53 -25.26
N ALA A 289 11.70 8.67 -25.60
CA ALA A 289 12.79 8.73 -26.58
C ALA A 289 14.16 8.33 -25.99
N GLU A 290 14.47 8.78 -24.76
CA GLU A 290 15.80 8.62 -24.18
C GLU A 290 15.96 7.36 -23.32
N SER A 291 14.84 6.78 -22.83
CA SER A 291 14.87 5.68 -21.86
C SER A 291 13.65 4.74 -22.01
N PRO A 292 13.43 4.18 -23.22
CA PRO A 292 12.25 3.34 -23.50
C PRO A 292 12.18 2.09 -22.63
N GLU A 293 13.31 1.62 -22.09
CA GLU A 293 13.35 0.48 -21.18
C GLU A 293 12.59 0.73 -19.87
N PHE A 294 12.56 1.96 -19.37
CA PHE A 294 11.78 2.31 -18.18
C PHE A 294 10.28 2.33 -18.46
N GLU A 295 9.88 2.69 -19.68
CA GLU A 295 8.47 2.59 -20.10
C GLU A 295 8.05 1.13 -20.28
N ARG A 296 8.88 0.35 -20.99
CA ARG A 296 8.61 -1.07 -21.24
C ARG A 296 8.28 -1.83 -19.96
N TRP A 297 9.01 -1.57 -18.88
CA TRP A 297 8.86 -2.25 -17.61
C TRP A 297 8.06 -1.44 -16.57
N GLY A 298 7.50 -0.28 -16.95
CA GLY A 298 6.72 0.56 -16.06
C GLY A 298 7.47 1.02 -14.80
N ILE A 299 8.79 1.25 -14.92
CA ILE A 299 9.63 1.65 -13.80
C ILE A 299 9.46 3.13 -13.51
N HIS A 300 9.25 3.50 -12.25
CA HIS A 300 9.18 4.91 -11.85
C HIS A 300 10.02 5.30 -10.61
N GLY A 301 10.47 4.37 -9.80
CA GLY A 301 11.45 4.58 -8.72
C GLY A 301 10.92 5.33 -7.49
N LEU A 302 10.65 4.56 -6.44
CA LEU A 302 10.32 5.07 -5.11
C LEU A 302 11.29 4.50 -4.08
N VAL A 303 11.52 5.26 -3.00
CA VAL A 303 12.31 4.82 -1.85
C VAL A 303 11.55 5.12 -0.57
N SER A 304 11.36 4.09 0.28
CA SER A 304 10.87 4.22 1.64
C SER A 304 11.79 3.49 2.62
N GLN A 305 11.66 3.76 3.91
CA GLN A 305 12.44 3.09 4.95
C GLN A 305 11.57 2.32 5.90
N THR A 306 12.00 1.10 6.27
CA THR A 306 11.32 0.24 7.23
C THR A 306 11.69 0.60 8.68
N ALA A 307 10.95 0.05 9.64
CA ALA A 307 11.23 0.20 11.06
C ALA A 307 12.65 -0.29 11.46
N CYS A 308 13.16 -1.31 10.75
CA CYS A 308 14.49 -1.87 10.99
C CYS A 308 15.62 -1.12 10.24
N GLY A 309 15.32 0.00 9.61
CA GLY A 309 16.32 0.82 8.88
C GLY A 309 16.65 0.33 7.48
N GLU A 310 16.00 -0.72 6.97
CA GLU A 310 16.15 -1.18 5.59
C GLU A 310 15.48 -0.22 4.61
N LEU A 311 16.02 -0.01 3.41
CA LEU A 311 15.36 0.74 2.36
C LEU A 311 14.59 -0.21 1.45
N THR A 312 13.33 0.09 1.19
CA THR A 312 12.53 -0.55 0.14
C THR A 312 12.63 0.27 -1.12
N LEU A 313 13.06 -0.37 -2.19
CA LEU A 313 13.37 0.22 -3.49
C LEU A 313 12.50 -0.43 -4.55
N GLY A 314 12.01 0.32 -5.50
CA GLY A 314 11.22 -0.22 -6.61
C GLY A 314 10.55 0.88 -7.40
N ASP A 315 9.66 0.53 -8.25
CA ASP A 315 9.17 -0.77 -8.66
C ASP A 315 9.01 -0.87 -10.19
N SER A 316 8.69 -2.04 -10.68
CA SER A 316 8.28 -2.26 -12.06
C SER A 316 6.79 -2.58 -12.16
N HIS A 317 6.23 -2.62 -13.39
CA HIS A 317 4.82 -2.95 -13.62
C HIS A 317 4.68 -3.85 -14.87
N GLU A 318 4.44 -5.13 -14.64
CA GLU A 318 4.13 -6.11 -15.67
C GLU A 318 2.65 -6.48 -15.57
N TYR A 319 1.90 -6.35 -16.69
CA TYR A 319 0.45 -6.53 -16.73
C TYR A 319 0.07 -7.85 -17.40
N GLY A 320 -0.93 -8.56 -16.86
CA GLY A 320 -1.48 -9.77 -17.46
C GLY A 320 -2.45 -10.49 -16.54
N LEU A 321 -3.31 -11.34 -17.11
CA LEU A 321 -4.13 -12.26 -16.33
C LEU A 321 -3.27 -13.38 -15.74
N SER A 322 -2.32 -13.88 -16.50
CA SER A 322 -1.29 -14.83 -16.05
C SER A 322 0.02 -14.09 -15.91
N ILE A 323 0.58 -14.13 -14.71
CA ILE A 323 1.82 -13.44 -14.35
C ILE A 323 2.98 -14.43 -14.37
N ASP A 324 4.10 -14.03 -15.01
CA ASP A 324 5.35 -14.79 -14.96
C ASP A 324 5.84 -14.88 -13.49
N VAL A 325 6.06 -16.10 -13.03
CA VAL A 325 6.51 -16.35 -11.65
C VAL A 325 7.97 -15.98 -11.43
N PHE A 326 8.75 -15.88 -12.51
CA PHE A 326 10.18 -15.54 -12.43
C PHE A 326 10.39 -14.03 -12.44
N ASN A 327 11.36 -13.57 -11.66
CA ASN A 327 11.83 -12.20 -11.71
C ASN A 327 12.95 -12.07 -12.75
N ARG A 328 13.06 -10.88 -13.36
CA ARG A 328 14.08 -10.54 -14.35
C ARG A 328 15.15 -9.68 -13.69
N GLU A 329 16.41 -10.12 -13.77
CA GLU A 329 17.54 -9.34 -13.23
C GLU A 329 17.67 -7.99 -13.94
N GLU A 330 17.38 -7.92 -15.25
CA GLU A 330 17.31 -6.66 -16.02
C GLU A 330 16.47 -5.58 -15.33
N ILE A 331 15.30 -5.96 -14.78
CA ILE A 331 14.40 -5.04 -14.09
C ILE A 331 15.03 -4.54 -12.79
N ASP A 332 15.62 -5.44 -12.02
CA ASP A 332 16.28 -5.10 -10.76
C ASP A 332 17.48 -4.16 -10.99
N GLU A 333 18.28 -4.43 -12.04
CA GLU A 333 19.38 -3.57 -12.46
C GLU A 333 18.90 -2.18 -12.90
N LEU A 334 17.81 -2.10 -13.66
CA LEU A 334 17.20 -0.84 -14.08
C LEU A 334 16.72 -0.02 -12.87
N ILE A 335 16.05 -0.65 -11.91
CA ILE A 335 15.60 0.00 -10.68
C ILE A 335 16.80 0.55 -9.91
N LEU A 336 17.83 -0.26 -9.66
CA LEU A 336 19.04 0.17 -8.93
C LEU A 336 19.78 1.27 -9.65
N ARG A 337 19.95 1.15 -10.97
CA ARG A 337 20.58 2.17 -11.84
C ARG A 337 19.84 3.51 -11.76
N TYR A 338 18.51 3.49 -11.73
CA TYR A 338 17.73 4.71 -11.63
C TYR A 338 17.81 5.32 -10.22
N ILE A 339 17.58 4.53 -9.18
CA ILE A 339 17.57 5.00 -7.80
C ILE A 339 18.96 5.56 -7.38
N SER A 340 20.05 4.95 -7.83
CA SER A 340 21.40 5.44 -7.53
C SER A 340 21.73 6.83 -8.11
N LYS A 341 20.89 7.36 -9.02
CA LYS A 341 21.06 8.73 -9.54
C LYS A 341 20.58 9.81 -8.58
N PHE A 342 19.65 9.46 -7.68
CA PHE A 342 19.05 10.45 -6.79
C PHE A 342 19.14 10.10 -5.29
N LEU A 343 19.44 8.86 -4.96
CA LEU A 343 19.57 8.40 -3.59
C LEU A 343 21.02 8.33 -3.14
N ARG A 344 21.34 9.05 -2.08
CA ARG A 344 22.62 8.99 -1.36
C ARG A 344 22.42 8.25 -0.03
N ALA A 345 22.58 6.93 -0.04
CA ALA A 345 22.48 6.09 1.15
C ALA A 345 23.85 5.54 1.55
N PRO A 346 24.11 5.27 2.84
CA PRO A 346 25.36 4.64 3.30
C PRO A 346 25.63 3.31 2.62
N THR A 347 24.59 2.53 2.31
CA THR A 347 24.72 1.28 1.57
C THR A 347 23.50 1.01 0.69
N LEU A 348 23.75 0.53 -0.53
CA LEU A 348 22.74 -0.03 -1.44
C LEU A 348 22.85 -1.55 -1.56
N ARG A 349 23.53 -2.21 -0.61
CA ARG A 349 23.66 -3.67 -0.61
C ARG A 349 22.27 -4.31 -0.51
N VAL A 350 21.81 -4.90 -1.61
CA VAL A 350 20.53 -5.61 -1.68
C VAL A 350 20.58 -6.85 -0.80
N ALA A 351 19.62 -6.97 0.11
CA ALA A 351 19.47 -8.11 1.01
C ALA A 351 18.30 -9.02 0.61
N GLN A 352 17.27 -8.46 -0.02
CA GLN A 352 16.08 -9.21 -0.42
C GLN A 352 15.56 -8.71 -1.77
N ARG A 353 15.05 -9.66 -2.57
CA ARG A 353 14.30 -9.43 -3.80
C ARG A 353 12.98 -10.20 -3.73
N TRP A 354 11.90 -9.59 -4.18
CA TRP A 354 10.58 -10.23 -4.25
C TRP A 354 9.74 -9.60 -5.35
N HIS A 355 8.60 -10.17 -5.61
CA HIS A 355 7.56 -9.49 -6.36
C HIS A 355 6.25 -9.43 -5.56
N GLY A 356 5.50 -8.37 -5.77
CA GLY A 356 4.10 -8.24 -5.37
C GLY A 356 3.19 -8.44 -6.57
N VAL A 357 1.98 -8.95 -6.33
CA VAL A 357 0.93 -8.99 -7.35
C VAL A 357 -0.33 -8.39 -6.76
N TYR A 358 -0.98 -7.53 -7.52
CA TYR A 358 -2.27 -6.95 -7.13
C TYR A 358 -3.23 -6.87 -8.32
N ALA A 359 -4.53 -6.82 -8.00
CA ALA A 359 -5.58 -6.61 -8.98
C ALA A 359 -5.62 -5.14 -9.45
N LYS A 360 -5.82 -4.90 -10.74
CA LYS A 360 -6.00 -3.57 -11.32
C LYS A 360 -7.07 -3.60 -12.40
N HIS A 361 -7.94 -2.58 -12.40
CA HIS A 361 -8.82 -2.28 -13.50
C HIS A 361 -8.18 -1.17 -14.36
N PRO A 362 -8.28 -1.21 -15.69
CA PRO A 362 -7.66 -0.21 -16.57
C PRO A 362 -8.20 1.20 -16.35
N GLU A 363 -9.50 1.34 -16.08
CA GLU A 363 -10.19 2.62 -16.03
C GLU A 363 -10.67 3.02 -14.62
N LYS A 364 -10.97 2.03 -13.76
CA LYS A 364 -11.57 2.30 -12.45
C LYS A 364 -10.53 2.23 -11.34
N PRO A 365 -10.52 3.20 -10.41
CA PRO A 365 -9.54 3.26 -9.34
C PRO A 365 -9.71 2.14 -8.31
N TYR A 366 -10.90 1.58 -8.18
CA TYR A 366 -11.25 0.38 -7.43
C TYR A 366 -12.59 -0.17 -7.93
N LEU A 367 -12.92 -1.39 -7.55
CA LEU A 367 -14.18 -2.04 -7.89
C LEU A 367 -14.90 -2.51 -6.63
N ILE A 368 -16.20 -2.26 -6.62
CA ILE A 368 -17.17 -2.88 -5.71
C ILE A 368 -18.17 -3.61 -6.60
N LEU A 369 -18.23 -4.94 -6.47
CA LEU A 369 -19.14 -5.80 -7.23
C LEU A 369 -20.10 -6.47 -6.27
N GLU A 370 -21.34 -6.71 -6.70
CA GLU A 370 -22.36 -7.44 -5.96
C GLU A 370 -22.73 -8.70 -6.73
N PRO A 371 -22.04 -9.84 -6.45
CA PRO A 371 -22.34 -11.09 -7.13
C PRO A 371 -23.72 -11.63 -6.77
N GLU A 372 -24.18 -11.37 -5.55
CA GLU A 372 -25.49 -11.75 -5.03
C GLU A 372 -25.88 -10.88 -3.83
N ALA A 373 -27.14 -10.89 -3.44
CA ALA A 373 -27.66 -10.08 -2.35
C ALA A 373 -26.91 -10.36 -1.02
N GLY A 374 -26.40 -9.32 -0.39
CA GLY A 374 -25.68 -9.42 0.87
C GLY A 374 -24.18 -9.71 0.74
N VAL A 375 -23.65 -9.88 -0.48
CA VAL A 375 -22.23 -10.11 -0.75
C VAL A 375 -21.67 -8.96 -1.56
N ARG A 376 -20.53 -8.43 -1.13
CA ARG A 376 -19.73 -7.44 -1.88
C ARG A 376 -18.33 -7.99 -2.13
N ILE A 377 -17.84 -7.87 -3.36
CA ILE A 377 -16.42 -8.03 -3.68
C ILE A 377 -15.82 -6.65 -3.74
N VAL A 378 -14.82 -6.38 -2.90
CA VAL A 378 -14.08 -5.10 -2.90
C VAL A 378 -12.64 -5.37 -3.29
N THR A 379 -12.22 -4.84 -4.43
CA THR A 379 -10.93 -5.17 -5.03
C THR A 379 -10.38 -4.02 -5.87
N SER A 380 -9.19 -4.23 -6.40
CA SER A 380 -8.56 -3.38 -7.41
C SER A 380 -8.29 -1.92 -7.01
N PRO A 381 -7.84 -1.61 -5.79
CA PRO A 381 -7.33 -0.26 -5.55
C PRO A 381 -6.01 -0.02 -6.31
N GLY A 382 -5.64 -0.92 -7.22
CA GLY A 382 -4.39 -0.88 -7.95
C GLY A 382 -3.20 -0.78 -7.00
N GLY A 383 -2.17 0.00 -7.36
CA GLY A 383 -1.05 0.32 -6.48
C GLY A 383 -1.41 1.20 -5.27
N SER A 384 -2.65 1.68 -5.17
CA SER A 384 -3.10 2.63 -4.13
C SER A 384 -3.79 1.95 -2.94
N GLY A 385 -3.61 0.63 -2.75
CA GLY A 385 -4.28 -0.13 -1.68
C GLY A 385 -4.04 0.42 -0.28
N MET A 386 -2.81 0.73 0.06
CA MET A 386 -2.47 1.34 1.35
C MET A 386 -3.10 2.73 1.50
N THR A 387 -3.12 3.51 0.43
CA THR A 387 -3.64 4.88 0.41
C THR A 387 -5.16 4.95 0.56
N LEU A 388 -5.89 4.10 -0.17
CA LEU A 388 -7.35 4.21 -0.30
C LEU A 388 -8.15 3.30 0.65
N SER A 389 -7.51 2.31 1.28
CA SER A 389 -8.18 1.21 2.00
C SER A 389 -9.26 1.65 2.98
N PHE A 390 -8.95 2.55 3.91
CA PHE A 390 -9.93 3.01 4.90
C PHE A 390 -11.00 3.92 4.30
N GLY A 391 -10.66 4.69 3.26
CA GLY A 391 -11.65 5.50 2.56
C GLY A 391 -12.68 4.64 1.81
N VAL A 392 -12.21 3.62 1.10
CA VAL A 392 -13.07 2.64 0.41
C VAL A 392 -13.90 1.86 1.42
N ALA A 393 -13.28 1.40 2.52
CA ALA A 393 -13.99 0.65 3.56
C ALA A 393 -15.11 1.48 4.20
N ALA A 394 -14.86 2.75 4.53
CA ALA A 394 -15.88 3.61 5.12
C ALA A 394 -17.09 3.76 4.18
N GLU A 395 -16.85 4.06 2.89
CA GLU A 395 -17.94 4.18 1.91
C GLU A 395 -18.70 2.85 1.73
N THR A 396 -17.98 1.72 1.62
CA THR A 396 -18.62 0.41 1.46
C THR A 396 -19.50 0.04 2.67
N ILE A 397 -19.01 0.27 3.89
CA ILE A 397 -19.77 -0.05 5.11
C ILE A 397 -21.00 0.85 5.25
N ASP A 398 -20.90 2.14 4.88
CA ASP A 398 -22.04 3.06 4.84
C ASP A 398 -23.10 2.58 3.83
N GLU A 399 -22.69 2.16 2.62
CA GLU A 399 -23.60 1.69 1.56
C GLU A 399 -24.34 0.41 1.93
N ILE A 400 -23.75 -0.49 2.72
CA ILE A 400 -24.41 -1.74 3.14
C ILE A 400 -25.20 -1.62 4.44
N GLY A 401 -25.21 -0.42 5.06
CA GLY A 401 -26.00 -0.12 6.26
C GLY A 401 -25.46 -0.74 7.55
N LEU A 402 -24.15 -0.91 7.66
CA LEU A 402 -23.47 -1.43 8.85
C LEU A 402 -22.72 -0.36 9.64
#